data_cacc0ea7e85b4a606aab9e02dc054ac4
#
_entry.id   cacc0ea7e85b4a606aab9e02dc054ac4
#
_cell.length_a   1.000
_cell.length_b   1.000
_cell.length_c   1.000
_cell.angle_alpha   90.00
_cell.angle_beta   90.00
_cell.angle_gamma   90.00
#
_symmetry.space_group_name_H-M   'P 1'
#
loop_
_entity.id
_entity.type
_entity.pdbx_description
1 polymer ?
#
loop_
_entity_poly.entity_id
_entity_poly.type
_entity_poly.pdbx_seq_one_letter_code
_entity_poly.pdbx_strand_id
1 'polypeptide(L)'
;MNGRSSGRWIGCLGLLLTAMSAAATAPRIDVVFVDPSASHLAYYDDLQRTAVAAGQIWSQHFAGDFSGVDLTVSISFAALATSTGRSLSSAFVGTLPSGMTLWEQGAAHELRTGFDVNGALPDIEFSIGAVGYLQSELWFDPDPLRRTAPVPEDRTDAMSVLLHEWGHALGFNGWMNGSTGALPGSYASTYDAHIVPQTGPDGMVLVFQGAQAMSLYGGPVPLTFGNYAHLGNSGSRGGADLIPDLMNGEVFYRGSRYEVSALDVAILGDVGLPVLAAVPEPGSAALLLAGLGVVFAARRRRGPGLELISAARKAE
;
A
#
# COMPACT_ATOMS: atom_id res chain seq x y z
N MET A 1 -17.43 -62.85 -37.07
CA MET A 1 -17.82 -62.38 -35.71
C MET A 1 -17.02 -61.11 -35.44
N ASN A 2 -17.72 -59.98 -35.62
CA ASN A 2 -17.11 -58.63 -35.52
C ASN A 2 -17.38 -58.03 -34.15
N GLY A 3 -16.32 -57.83 -33.35
CA GLY A 3 -16.39 -57.11 -32.10
C GLY A 3 -15.96 -55.65 -32.27
N ARG A 4 -16.91 -54.71 -32.23
CA ARG A 4 -16.67 -53.26 -32.18
C ARG A 4 -16.50 -52.84 -30.71
N SER A 5 -15.30 -52.38 -30.38
CA SER A 5 -14.99 -51.73 -29.10
C SER A 5 -15.35 -50.25 -29.20
N SER A 6 -16.36 -49.83 -28.43
CA SER A 6 -16.78 -48.44 -28.29
C SER A 6 -16.00 -47.80 -27.13
N GLY A 7 -15.04 -46.98 -27.45
CA GLY A 7 -14.32 -46.14 -26.44
C GLY A 7 -15.21 -45.01 -25.94
N ARG A 8 -15.52 -45.02 -24.63
CA ARG A 8 -16.23 -43.95 -23.94
C ARG A 8 -15.22 -42.84 -23.59
N TRP A 9 -15.39 -41.67 -24.18
CA TRP A 9 -14.70 -40.44 -23.73
C TRP A 9 -15.38 -39.90 -22.50
N ILE A 10 -14.72 -39.92 -21.36
CA ILE A 10 -15.13 -39.20 -20.15
C ILE A 10 -14.51 -37.81 -20.25
N GLY A 11 -15.33 -36.82 -20.60
CA GLY A 11 -14.96 -35.42 -20.52
C GLY A 11 -14.96 -34.96 -19.07
N CYS A 12 -13.80 -34.73 -18.48
CA CYS A 12 -13.69 -34.00 -17.21
C CYS A 12 -13.99 -32.51 -17.47
N LEU A 13 -15.20 -32.10 -17.16
CA LEU A 13 -15.58 -30.71 -17.07
C LEU A 13 -15.04 -30.15 -15.77
N GLY A 14 -13.87 -29.47 -15.82
CA GLY A 14 -13.33 -28.78 -14.67
C GLY A 14 -14.21 -27.55 -14.36
N LEU A 15 -14.93 -27.58 -13.24
CA LEU A 15 -15.62 -26.43 -12.69
C LEU A 15 -14.55 -25.45 -12.17
N LEU A 16 -14.33 -24.35 -12.90
CA LEU A 16 -13.63 -23.18 -12.38
C LEU A 16 -14.58 -22.46 -11.41
N LEU A 17 -14.44 -22.74 -10.12
CA LEU A 17 -15.03 -21.88 -9.08
C LEU A 17 -14.22 -20.58 -9.05
N THR A 18 -14.74 -19.54 -9.69
CA THR A 18 -14.32 -18.17 -9.42
C THR A 18 -14.88 -17.78 -8.05
N ALA A 19 -14.04 -17.74 -7.03
CA ALA A 19 -14.37 -17.10 -5.78
C ALA A 19 -14.58 -15.60 -6.10
N MET A 20 -15.82 -15.15 -6.11
CA MET A 20 -16.14 -13.72 -6.08
C MET A 20 -15.74 -13.24 -4.68
N SER A 21 -14.60 -12.57 -4.57
CA SER A 21 -14.31 -11.77 -3.39
C SER A 21 -15.40 -10.70 -3.30
N ALA A 22 -16.16 -10.69 -2.22
CA ALA A 22 -17.02 -9.55 -1.92
C ALA A 22 -16.12 -8.32 -1.85
N ALA A 23 -16.43 -7.30 -2.63
CA ALA A 23 -15.73 -6.03 -2.52
C ALA A 23 -15.90 -5.52 -1.08
N ALA A 24 -14.79 -5.23 -0.41
CA ALA A 24 -14.84 -4.60 0.90
C ALA A 24 -15.59 -3.28 0.76
N THR A 25 -16.55 -3.02 1.67
CA THR A 25 -17.20 -1.71 1.73
C THR A 25 -16.23 -0.74 2.38
N ALA A 26 -15.96 0.38 1.70
CA ALA A 26 -15.08 1.41 2.22
C ALA A 26 -15.68 2.08 3.47
N PRO A 27 -14.85 2.56 4.43
CA PRO A 27 -15.30 3.37 5.53
C PRO A 27 -15.89 4.70 5.03
N ARG A 28 -16.79 5.28 5.79
CA ARG A 28 -17.18 6.65 5.58
C ARG A 28 -16.04 7.57 6.04
N ILE A 29 -15.73 8.59 5.25
CA ILE A 29 -14.68 9.55 5.55
C ILE A 29 -15.26 10.94 5.48
N ASP A 30 -15.32 11.61 6.63
CA ASP A 30 -15.74 13.00 6.74
C ASP A 30 -14.50 13.90 6.91
N VAL A 31 -14.54 15.10 6.34
CA VAL A 31 -13.45 16.08 6.45
C VAL A 31 -13.95 17.34 7.11
N VAL A 32 -13.21 17.81 8.13
CA VAL A 32 -13.44 19.09 8.81
C VAL A 32 -12.20 19.98 8.67
N PHE A 33 -12.41 21.27 8.48
CA PHE A 33 -11.32 22.22 8.33
C PHE A 33 -11.11 23.04 9.61
N VAL A 34 -9.87 23.13 10.05
CA VAL A 34 -9.42 23.96 11.16
C VAL A 34 -8.70 25.17 10.56
N ASP A 35 -9.48 26.16 10.12
CA ASP A 35 -9.02 27.41 9.50
C ASP A 35 -9.84 28.59 10.03
N PRO A 36 -9.54 29.08 11.26
CA PRO A 36 -10.35 30.12 11.94
C PRO A 36 -10.50 31.41 11.17
N SER A 37 -9.53 31.72 10.31
CA SER A 37 -9.56 32.92 9.45
C SER A 37 -10.19 32.70 8.11
N ALA A 38 -10.55 31.45 7.77
CA ALA A 38 -11.05 31.04 6.47
C ALA A 38 -10.17 31.47 5.29
N SER A 39 -8.85 31.53 5.54
CA SER A 39 -7.86 32.04 4.57
C SER A 39 -7.61 31.07 3.41
N HIS A 40 -8.04 29.81 3.55
CA HIS A 40 -7.74 28.73 2.60
C HIS A 40 -8.99 28.14 1.95
N LEU A 41 -10.14 28.83 2.03
CA LEU A 41 -11.43 28.38 1.48
C LEU A 41 -11.35 27.92 0.02
N ALA A 42 -10.50 28.57 -0.77
CA ALA A 42 -10.34 28.24 -2.20
C ALA A 42 -9.82 26.82 -2.45
N TYR A 43 -9.24 26.16 -1.44
CA TYR A 43 -8.65 24.82 -1.54
C TYR A 43 -9.50 23.74 -0.86
N TYR A 44 -10.57 24.09 -0.17
CA TYR A 44 -11.34 23.13 0.64
C TYR A 44 -11.90 21.98 -0.20
N ASP A 45 -12.51 22.28 -1.32
CA ASP A 45 -13.10 21.27 -2.21
C ASP A 45 -12.05 20.30 -2.75
N ASP A 46 -10.88 20.81 -3.13
CA ASP A 46 -9.79 20.02 -3.66
C ASP A 46 -9.16 19.14 -2.56
N LEU A 47 -8.90 19.70 -1.39
CA LEU A 47 -8.38 18.99 -0.23
C LEU A 47 -9.33 17.91 0.26
N GLN A 48 -10.61 18.24 0.43
CA GLN A 48 -11.63 17.29 0.87
C GLN A 48 -11.74 16.12 -0.11
N ARG A 49 -11.88 16.41 -1.40
CA ARG A 49 -12.00 15.39 -2.44
C ARG A 49 -10.79 14.48 -2.49
N THR A 50 -9.59 15.06 -2.36
CA THR A 50 -8.33 14.32 -2.41
C THR A 50 -8.12 13.49 -1.13
N ALA A 51 -8.40 14.02 0.05
CA ALA A 51 -8.28 13.31 1.32
C ALA A 51 -9.24 12.10 1.40
N VAL A 52 -10.49 12.28 0.98
CA VAL A 52 -11.47 11.20 0.91
C VAL A 52 -11.02 10.11 -0.08
N ALA A 53 -10.57 10.51 -1.27
CA ALA A 53 -10.10 9.57 -2.28
C ALA A 53 -8.86 8.80 -1.81
N ALA A 54 -7.92 9.45 -1.10
CA ALA A 54 -6.74 8.80 -0.55
C ALA A 54 -7.11 7.71 0.48
N GLY A 55 -8.02 8.00 1.41
CA GLY A 55 -8.49 7.01 2.36
C GLY A 55 -9.27 5.87 1.70
N GLN A 56 -10.04 6.14 0.64
CA GLN A 56 -10.70 5.12 -0.16
C GLN A 56 -9.69 4.22 -0.90
N ILE A 57 -8.60 4.77 -1.42
CA ILE A 57 -7.52 3.98 -2.04
C ILE A 57 -6.87 3.07 -1.01
N TRP A 58 -6.52 3.57 0.17
CA TRP A 58 -5.99 2.73 1.25
C TRP A 58 -6.96 1.61 1.65
N SER A 59 -8.25 1.92 1.79
CA SER A 59 -9.25 0.92 2.21
C SER A 59 -9.39 -0.25 1.23
N GLN A 60 -9.04 -0.08 -0.05
CA GLN A 60 -9.02 -1.16 -1.04
C GLN A 60 -7.96 -2.23 -0.76
N HIS A 61 -6.97 -1.93 0.07
CA HIS A 61 -5.92 -2.87 0.47
C HIS A 61 -6.25 -3.65 1.75
N PHE A 62 -7.38 -3.34 2.41
CA PHE A 62 -7.76 -3.96 3.67
C PHE A 62 -8.87 -4.99 3.47
N ALA A 63 -8.80 -6.07 4.26
CA ALA A 63 -9.83 -7.10 4.33
C ALA A 63 -10.83 -6.74 5.42
N GLY A 64 -12.10 -6.64 5.09
CA GLY A 64 -13.16 -6.38 6.08
C GLY A 64 -14.37 -5.70 5.48
N ASP A 65 -15.38 -5.57 6.31
CA ASP A 65 -16.56 -4.74 6.05
C ASP A 65 -16.45 -3.49 6.92
N PHE A 66 -16.19 -2.35 6.30
CA PHE A 66 -16.02 -1.06 6.97
C PHE A 66 -17.28 -0.17 6.87
N SER A 67 -18.44 -0.73 6.51
CA SER A 67 -19.69 0.03 6.36
C SER A 67 -20.19 0.70 7.64
N GLY A 68 -19.68 0.27 8.80
CA GLY A 68 -19.99 0.85 10.11
C GLY A 68 -18.85 1.70 10.70
N VAL A 69 -17.82 2.00 9.92
CA VAL A 69 -16.66 2.79 10.34
C VAL A 69 -16.78 4.21 9.78
N ASP A 70 -16.75 5.21 10.64
CA ASP A 70 -16.84 6.62 10.31
C ASP A 70 -15.55 7.34 10.75
N LEU A 71 -14.62 7.58 9.83
CA LEU A 71 -13.39 8.30 10.12
C LEU A 71 -13.54 9.80 9.82
N THR A 72 -13.24 10.64 10.80
CA THR A 72 -13.19 12.09 10.62
C THR A 72 -11.74 12.57 10.51
N VAL A 73 -11.42 13.18 9.37
CA VAL A 73 -10.13 13.82 9.10
C VAL A 73 -10.22 15.31 9.34
N SER A 74 -9.45 15.85 10.28
CA SER A 74 -9.27 17.29 10.44
C SER A 74 -8.12 17.78 9.56
N ILE A 75 -8.35 18.84 8.78
CA ILE A 75 -7.30 19.48 7.98
C ILE A 75 -7.03 20.87 8.55
N SER A 76 -5.79 21.07 8.97
CA SER A 76 -5.27 22.34 9.49
C SER A 76 -4.21 22.92 8.54
N PHE A 77 -3.92 24.20 8.70
CA PHE A 77 -2.94 24.92 7.89
C PHE A 77 -1.83 25.50 8.78
N ALA A 78 -0.60 25.21 8.45
CA ALA A 78 0.55 25.57 9.27
C ALA A 78 1.72 26.14 8.44
N ALA A 79 2.67 26.78 9.11
CA ALA A 79 3.89 27.25 8.49
C ALA A 79 4.89 26.09 8.34
N LEU A 80 4.55 25.13 7.48
CA LEU A 80 5.35 23.95 7.16
C LEU A 80 5.88 24.02 5.73
N ALA A 81 7.01 23.39 5.50
CA ALA A 81 7.58 23.22 4.15
C ALA A 81 6.86 22.13 3.34
N THR A 82 6.19 21.19 4.04
CA THR A 82 5.46 20.05 3.47
C THR A 82 4.14 19.86 4.21
N SER A 83 3.61 18.63 4.24
CA SER A 83 2.47 18.24 5.06
C SER A 83 2.89 17.28 6.16
N THR A 84 2.00 17.04 7.11
CA THR A 84 2.11 15.96 8.10
C THR A 84 0.76 15.32 8.33
N GLY A 85 0.77 14.00 8.59
CA GLY A 85 -0.43 13.23 8.94
C GLY A 85 -0.22 12.42 10.22
N ARG A 86 -1.28 12.28 11.02
CA ARG A 86 -1.23 11.44 12.22
C ARG A 86 -2.61 11.01 12.67
N SER A 87 -2.70 9.88 13.37
CA SER A 87 -3.87 9.58 14.20
C SER A 87 -3.86 10.47 15.45
N LEU A 88 -5.02 10.95 15.87
CA LEU A 88 -5.17 11.81 17.04
C LEU A 88 -5.40 11.04 18.36
N SER A 89 -5.55 9.72 18.26
CA SER A 89 -5.75 8.84 19.41
C SER A 89 -4.90 7.56 19.28
N SER A 90 -4.84 6.79 20.35
CA SER A 90 -4.24 5.46 20.35
C SER A 90 -5.01 4.53 21.28
N ALA A 91 -5.07 3.25 20.94
CA ALA A 91 -5.73 2.20 21.71
C ALA A 91 -4.73 1.24 22.32
N PHE A 92 -4.92 0.86 23.58
CA PHE A 92 -4.16 -0.21 24.20
C PHE A 92 -4.56 -1.56 23.57
N VAL A 93 -3.57 -2.30 23.08
CA VAL A 93 -3.82 -3.60 22.41
C VAL A 93 -3.12 -4.78 23.08
N GLY A 94 -2.29 -4.55 24.09
CA GLY A 94 -1.64 -5.63 24.81
C GLY A 94 -0.38 -5.24 25.55
N THR A 95 0.32 -6.26 26.01
CA THR A 95 1.62 -6.11 26.69
C THR A 95 2.61 -7.09 26.08
N LEU A 96 3.78 -6.59 25.70
CA LEU A 96 4.87 -7.40 25.18
C LEU A 96 5.47 -8.29 26.29
N PRO A 97 6.19 -9.39 25.94
CA PRO A 97 6.88 -10.24 26.92
C PRO A 97 7.88 -9.47 27.80
N SER A 98 8.38 -8.35 27.35
CA SER A 98 9.25 -7.43 28.10
C SER A 98 8.54 -6.67 29.23
N GLY A 99 7.21 -6.77 29.33
CA GLY A 99 6.38 -5.95 30.24
C GLY A 99 6.00 -4.58 29.68
N MET A 100 6.41 -4.26 28.47
CA MET A 100 6.10 -3.00 27.79
C MET A 100 4.65 -3.02 27.26
N THR A 101 3.90 -1.95 27.46
CA THR A 101 2.55 -1.81 26.92
C THR A 101 2.59 -1.50 25.43
N LEU A 102 1.69 -2.13 24.69
CA LEU A 102 1.58 -1.98 23.24
C LEU A 102 0.32 -1.19 22.87
N TRP A 103 0.49 -0.24 21.99
CA TRP A 103 -0.56 0.69 21.57
C TRP A 103 -0.65 0.73 20.04
N GLU A 104 -1.87 0.77 19.54
CA GLU A 104 -2.20 0.91 18.13
C GLU A 104 -2.66 2.35 17.83
N GLN A 105 -2.41 2.85 16.64
CA GLN A 105 -2.98 4.12 16.18
C GLN A 105 -4.52 4.04 16.22
N GLY A 106 -5.19 5.08 16.73
CA GLY A 106 -6.64 5.04 16.93
C GLY A 106 -7.44 4.83 15.66
N ALA A 107 -7.07 5.50 14.56
CA ALA A 107 -7.70 5.29 13.27
C ALA A 107 -7.54 3.85 12.74
N ALA A 108 -6.37 3.22 12.95
CA ALA A 108 -6.15 1.82 12.62
C ALA A 108 -6.98 0.88 13.51
N HIS A 109 -7.08 1.20 14.80
CA HIS A 109 -7.90 0.45 15.75
C HIS A 109 -9.37 0.46 15.35
N GLU A 110 -9.88 1.62 14.98
CA GLU A 110 -11.27 1.76 14.53
C GLU A 110 -11.53 0.99 13.23
N LEU A 111 -10.66 1.10 12.23
CA LEU A 111 -10.75 0.28 11.02
C LEU A 111 -10.77 -1.21 11.32
N ARG A 112 -9.95 -1.66 12.25
CA ARG A 112 -9.83 -3.09 12.59
C ARG A 112 -10.98 -3.62 13.43
N THR A 113 -11.54 -2.81 14.32
CA THR A 113 -12.49 -3.27 15.35
C THR A 113 -13.89 -2.69 15.20
N GLY A 114 -14.05 -1.59 14.45
CA GLY A 114 -15.28 -0.78 14.43
C GLY A 114 -15.51 0.03 15.70
N PHE A 115 -14.51 0.12 16.60
CA PHE A 115 -14.62 0.85 17.86
C PHE A 115 -13.83 2.14 17.81
N ASP A 116 -14.54 3.27 17.83
CA ASP A 116 -13.99 4.60 17.94
C ASP A 116 -13.52 4.86 19.38
N VAL A 117 -12.23 5.16 19.56
CA VAL A 117 -11.60 5.37 20.87
C VAL A 117 -11.63 6.82 21.35
N ASN A 118 -11.95 7.76 20.49
CA ASN A 118 -11.98 9.21 20.77
C ASN A 118 -13.36 9.84 20.61
N GLY A 119 -14.37 9.09 20.22
CA GLY A 119 -15.76 9.50 20.15
C GLY A 119 -15.99 10.59 19.10
N ALA A 120 -16.57 11.71 19.47
CA ALA A 120 -16.91 12.79 18.53
C ALA A 120 -15.72 13.69 18.12
N LEU A 121 -14.50 13.36 18.53
CA LEU A 121 -13.30 14.10 18.13
C LEU A 121 -12.78 13.53 16.79
N PRO A 122 -12.09 14.34 15.98
CA PRO A 122 -11.48 13.83 14.77
C PRO A 122 -10.48 12.70 15.04
N ASP A 123 -10.43 11.70 14.17
CA ASP A 123 -9.56 10.52 14.27
C ASP A 123 -8.16 10.79 13.73
N ILE A 124 -8.10 11.61 12.70
CA ILE A 124 -6.92 11.91 11.93
C ILE A 124 -6.74 13.41 11.81
N GLU A 125 -5.51 13.86 11.87
CA GLU A 125 -5.13 15.24 11.54
C GLU A 125 -4.16 15.25 10.36
N PHE A 126 -4.46 16.08 9.36
CA PHE A 126 -3.50 16.53 8.36
C PHE A 126 -3.18 17.99 8.57
N SER A 127 -1.89 18.32 8.72
CA SER A 127 -1.43 19.70 8.74
C SER A 127 -0.75 20.02 7.42
N ILE A 128 -1.34 20.94 6.66
CA ILE A 128 -0.87 21.29 5.31
C ILE A 128 -0.01 22.55 5.37
N GLY A 129 1.14 22.54 4.71
CA GLY A 129 1.98 23.73 4.58
C GLY A 129 1.27 24.86 3.85
N ALA A 130 0.88 25.93 4.56
CA ALA A 130 -0.02 26.96 4.06
C ALA A 130 0.65 27.89 3.05
N VAL A 131 1.92 28.23 3.27
CA VAL A 131 2.65 29.23 2.46
C VAL A 131 3.67 28.52 1.57
N GLY A 132 3.55 28.74 0.27
CA GLY A 132 4.43 28.13 -0.72
C GLY A 132 3.99 26.71 -1.09
N TYR A 133 3.85 25.80 -0.12
CA TYR A 133 3.54 24.40 -0.41
C TYR A 133 2.14 24.21 -1.03
N LEU A 134 1.08 24.58 -0.31
CA LEU A 134 -0.30 24.47 -0.81
C LEU A 134 -0.52 25.27 -2.10
N GLN A 135 -0.02 26.50 -2.14
CA GLN A 135 -0.33 27.44 -3.23
C GLN A 135 0.55 27.24 -4.47
N SER A 136 1.82 26.86 -4.27
CA SER A 136 2.82 26.88 -5.34
C SER A 136 3.38 25.51 -5.70
N GLU A 137 3.29 24.50 -4.79
CA GLU A 137 3.86 23.18 -5.00
C GLU A 137 2.78 22.15 -5.35
N LEU A 138 1.66 22.14 -4.62
CA LEU A 138 0.65 21.10 -4.80
C LEU A 138 -0.14 21.28 -6.10
N TRP A 139 -0.41 20.19 -6.75
CA TRP A 139 -1.35 20.07 -7.85
C TRP A 139 -2.42 19.06 -7.48
N PHE A 140 -3.68 19.44 -7.63
CA PHE A 140 -4.84 18.60 -7.36
C PHE A 140 -5.37 17.99 -8.65
N ASP A 141 -5.42 16.65 -8.70
CA ASP A 141 -6.01 15.94 -9.82
C ASP A 141 -7.52 16.24 -9.91
N PRO A 142 -8.04 16.61 -11.08
CA PRO A 142 -9.49 16.80 -11.26
C PRO A 142 -10.31 15.53 -10.97
N ASP A 143 -9.74 14.34 -11.17
CA ASP A 143 -10.34 13.04 -10.85
C ASP A 143 -9.36 12.22 -9.99
N PRO A 144 -9.35 12.46 -8.66
CA PRO A 144 -8.35 11.87 -7.77
C PRO A 144 -8.46 10.35 -7.63
N LEU A 145 -9.60 9.74 -7.96
CA LEU A 145 -9.76 8.27 -7.95
C LEU A 145 -9.22 7.61 -9.21
N ARG A 146 -9.38 8.24 -10.37
CA ARG A 146 -8.88 7.66 -11.64
C ARG A 146 -7.45 8.05 -11.94
N ARG A 147 -7.03 9.23 -11.50
CA ARG A 147 -5.66 9.74 -11.63
C ARG A 147 -5.11 9.67 -13.06
N THR A 148 -5.93 10.01 -14.04
CA THR A 148 -5.56 9.90 -15.46
C THR A 148 -4.91 11.16 -16.03
N ALA A 149 -5.13 12.32 -15.40
CA ALA A 149 -4.52 13.57 -15.84
C ALA A 149 -3.01 13.57 -15.53
N PRO A 150 -2.12 14.03 -16.42
CA PRO A 150 -0.68 14.10 -16.14
C PRO A 150 -0.40 15.11 -15.03
N VAL A 151 0.50 14.75 -14.10
CA VAL A 151 1.01 15.70 -13.11
C VAL A 151 1.90 16.72 -13.84
N PRO A 152 1.71 18.03 -13.65
CA PRO A 152 2.61 19.02 -14.22
C PRO A 152 4.05 18.84 -13.74
N GLU A 153 5.03 19.02 -14.63
CA GLU A 153 6.45 18.77 -14.32
C GLU A 153 7.02 19.69 -13.21
N ASP A 154 6.37 20.82 -12.97
CA ASP A 154 6.74 21.80 -11.94
C ASP A 154 5.93 21.66 -10.63
N ARG A 155 5.12 20.61 -10.49
CA ARG A 155 4.19 20.42 -9.37
C ARG A 155 4.35 19.05 -8.71
N THR A 156 4.03 19.01 -7.42
CA THR A 156 3.90 17.78 -6.63
C THR A 156 2.45 17.32 -6.62
N ASP A 157 2.22 16.05 -6.87
CA ASP A 157 0.89 15.43 -6.84
C ASP A 157 0.30 15.42 -5.41
N ALA A 158 -0.74 16.21 -5.17
CA ALA A 158 -1.41 16.30 -3.87
C ALA A 158 -1.97 14.95 -3.39
N MET A 159 -2.39 14.08 -4.33
CA MET A 159 -2.85 12.73 -3.99
C MET A 159 -1.73 11.89 -3.41
N SER A 160 -0.54 11.92 -4.01
CA SER A 160 0.64 11.19 -3.47
C SER A 160 0.97 11.66 -2.05
N VAL A 161 0.88 12.97 -1.80
CA VAL A 161 1.10 13.53 -0.47
C VAL A 161 0.05 13.03 0.52
N LEU A 162 -1.24 13.14 0.19
CA LEU A 162 -2.29 12.73 1.12
C LEU A 162 -2.36 11.21 1.31
N LEU A 163 -1.99 10.40 0.33
CA LEU A 163 -1.78 8.96 0.51
C LEU A 163 -0.67 8.68 1.54
N HIS A 164 0.44 9.41 1.46
CA HIS A 164 1.54 9.30 2.41
C HIS A 164 1.11 9.67 3.85
N GLU A 165 0.40 10.80 4.00
CA GLU A 165 -0.09 11.23 5.31
C GLU A 165 -1.11 10.26 5.92
N TRP A 166 -1.95 9.62 5.08
CA TRP A 166 -2.79 8.52 5.50
C TRP A 166 -1.98 7.34 6.02
N GLY A 167 -0.87 6.97 5.36
CA GLY A 167 0.03 5.92 5.81
C GLY A 167 0.51 6.14 7.25
N HIS A 168 0.90 7.39 7.59
CA HIS A 168 1.27 7.75 8.95
C HIS A 168 0.12 7.59 9.94
N ALA A 169 -1.07 8.06 9.59
CA ALA A 169 -2.25 7.95 10.45
C ALA A 169 -2.67 6.49 10.68
N LEU A 170 -2.44 5.61 9.70
CA LEU A 170 -2.80 4.20 9.75
C LEU A 170 -1.76 3.30 10.44
N GLY A 171 -0.50 3.73 10.58
CA GLY A 171 0.45 2.86 11.26
C GLY A 171 1.93 3.12 11.00
N PHE A 172 2.33 3.87 9.98
CA PHE A 172 3.73 4.29 9.81
C PHE A 172 4.07 5.38 10.82
N ASN A 173 3.91 5.08 12.10
CA ASN A 173 4.13 6.04 13.17
C ASN A 173 4.41 5.35 14.50
N GLY A 174 5.30 5.96 15.27
CA GLY A 174 5.67 5.48 16.60
C GLY A 174 6.26 6.59 17.45
N TRP A 175 6.78 6.19 18.62
CA TRP A 175 7.31 7.12 19.61
C TRP A 175 8.80 6.94 19.87
N MET A 176 9.44 6.03 19.15
CA MET A 176 10.88 5.79 19.28
C MET A 176 11.69 7.01 18.83
N ASN A 177 12.77 7.28 19.48
CA ASN A 177 13.74 8.28 19.00
C ASN A 177 14.48 7.75 17.77
N GLY A 178 14.26 8.36 16.62
CA GLY A 178 14.79 7.90 15.33
C GLY A 178 16.32 7.90 15.22
N SER A 179 17.03 8.63 16.09
CA SER A 179 18.50 8.69 16.09
C SER A 179 19.13 7.71 17.09
N THR A 180 18.43 7.36 18.17
CA THR A 180 18.99 6.52 19.24
C THR A 180 18.33 5.16 19.34
N GLY A 181 17.16 4.95 18.71
CA GLY A 181 16.36 3.74 18.87
C GLY A 181 15.71 3.60 20.24
N ALA A 182 15.76 4.64 21.09
CA ALA A 182 15.22 4.61 22.45
C ALA A 182 13.73 4.90 22.44
N LEU A 183 12.95 4.10 23.16
CA LEU A 183 11.55 4.38 23.46
C LEU A 183 11.43 5.41 24.60
N PRO A 184 10.37 6.24 24.63
CA PRO A 184 10.22 7.30 25.64
C PRO A 184 9.88 6.78 27.04
N GLY A 185 9.47 5.51 27.16
CA GLY A 185 9.07 4.89 28.43
C GLY A 185 8.82 3.39 28.28
N SER A 186 7.98 2.82 29.13
CA SER A 186 7.59 1.41 29.11
C SER A 186 6.41 1.12 28.17
N TYR A 187 6.33 1.83 27.06
CA TYR A 187 5.30 1.68 26.05
C TYR A 187 5.89 1.82 24.64
N ALA A 188 5.26 1.18 23.67
CA ALA A 188 5.61 1.19 22.27
C ALA A 188 4.36 1.22 21.41
N SER A 189 4.45 1.76 20.20
CA SER A 189 3.42 1.55 19.19
C SER A 189 3.54 0.14 18.60
N THR A 190 2.49 -0.31 17.91
CA THR A 190 2.55 -1.54 17.10
C THR A 190 3.65 -1.45 16.03
N TYR A 191 3.93 -0.25 15.51
CA TYR A 191 5.04 -0.01 14.58
C TYR A 191 6.41 -0.14 15.27
N ASP A 192 6.60 0.52 16.42
CA ASP A 192 7.86 0.44 17.20
C ASP A 192 8.24 -0.99 17.57
N ALA A 193 7.23 -1.86 17.79
CA ALA A 193 7.46 -3.26 18.16
C ALA A 193 8.20 -4.07 17.07
N HIS A 194 8.22 -3.58 15.85
CA HIS A 194 8.93 -4.18 14.71
C HIS A 194 10.24 -3.48 14.36
N ILE A 195 10.62 -2.41 15.09
CA ILE A 195 11.83 -1.67 14.82
C ILE A 195 13.02 -2.27 15.57
N VAL A 196 14.08 -2.54 14.83
CA VAL A 196 15.32 -3.11 15.39
C VAL A 196 16.51 -2.26 15.01
N PRO A 197 17.30 -1.79 16.00
CA PRO A 197 18.59 -1.15 15.74
C PRO A 197 19.58 -2.15 15.15
N GLN A 198 20.28 -1.76 14.10
CA GLN A 198 21.37 -2.52 13.49
C GLN A 198 22.62 -1.65 13.39
N THR A 199 23.81 -2.27 13.49
CA THR A 199 25.07 -1.58 13.25
C THR A 199 25.42 -1.67 11.78
N GLY A 200 25.38 -0.55 11.08
CA GLY A 200 25.81 -0.41 9.69
C GLY A 200 27.22 0.15 9.59
N PRO A 201 27.78 0.30 8.37
CA PRO A 201 29.09 0.89 8.14
C PRO A 201 29.23 2.31 8.70
N ASP A 202 28.15 3.07 8.66
CA ASP A 202 28.11 4.50 9.03
C ASP A 202 27.46 4.73 10.40
N GLY A 203 27.38 3.68 11.23
CA GLY A 203 26.81 3.73 12.58
C GLY A 203 25.48 2.96 12.69
N MET A 204 24.69 3.31 13.72
CA MET A 204 23.40 2.67 13.97
C MET A 204 22.40 3.11 12.92
N VAL A 205 21.67 2.13 12.35
CA VAL A 205 20.50 2.31 11.50
C VAL A 205 19.31 1.58 12.12
N LEU A 206 18.12 2.07 11.87
CA LEU A 206 16.89 1.38 12.24
C LEU A 206 16.34 0.62 11.03
N VAL A 207 15.84 -0.57 11.27
CA VAL A 207 15.20 -1.41 10.25
C VAL A 207 13.87 -1.93 10.75
N PHE A 208 12.91 -2.09 9.84
CA PHE A 208 11.65 -2.73 10.16
C PHE A 208 11.75 -4.25 9.92
N GLN A 209 11.33 -5.05 10.90
CA GLN A 209 11.43 -6.51 10.88
C GLN A 209 10.06 -7.21 11.05
N GLY A 210 9.00 -6.64 10.51
CA GLY A 210 7.73 -7.34 10.40
C GLY A 210 7.80 -8.52 9.42
N ALA A 211 7.14 -9.60 9.71
CA ALA A 211 7.28 -10.85 8.96
C ALA A 211 6.82 -10.74 7.50
N GLN A 212 5.70 -10.03 7.25
CA GLN A 212 5.17 -9.84 5.90
C GLN A 212 6.09 -8.92 5.08
N ALA A 213 6.50 -7.79 5.66
CA ALA A 213 7.40 -6.85 5.02
C ALA A 213 8.77 -7.49 4.71
N MET A 214 9.35 -8.23 5.67
CA MET A 214 10.60 -8.95 5.44
C MET A 214 10.50 -10.02 4.37
N SER A 215 9.38 -10.75 4.32
CA SER A 215 9.14 -11.77 3.29
C SER A 215 9.07 -11.16 1.90
N LEU A 216 8.43 -10.00 1.78
CA LEU A 216 8.26 -9.31 0.50
C LEU A 216 9.55 -8.62 0.05
N TYR A 217 10.21 -7.91 0.96
CA TYR A 217 11.44 -7.17 0.67
C TYR A 217 12.68 -8.08 0.49
N GLY A 218 12.66 -9.27 1.09
CA GLY A 218 13.78 -10.22 1.08
C GLY A 218 14.75 -10.06 2.25
N GLY A 219 14.35 -9.36 3.31
CA GLY A 219 15.14 -9.11 4.52
C GLY A 219 14.61 -7.94 5.33
N PRO A 220 15.36 -7.47 6.35
CA PRO A 220 15.01 -6.29 7.11
C PRO A 220 14.85 -5.06 6.20
N VAL A 221 13.72 -4.34 6.34
CA VAL A 221 13.42 -3.17 5.52
C VAL A 221 14.15 -1.95 6.08
N PRO A 222 15.00 -1.25 5.30
CA PRO A 222 15.70 -0.07 5.77
C PRO A 222 14.73 1.08 6.02
N LEU A 223 14.97 1.82 7.11
CA LEU A 223 14.21 3.01 7.48
C LEU A 223 15.05 4.26 7.33
N THR A 224 14.41 5.39 7.04
CA THR A 224 15.08 6.67 6.86
C THR A 224 15.79 7.11 8.15
N PHE A 225 17.05 7.43 8.06
CA PHE A 225 17.83 7.85 9.22
C PHE A 225 17.30 9.13 9.85
N GLY A 226 17.08 9.09 11.16
CA GLY A 226 16.51 10.22 11.91
C GLY A 226 15.02 10.43 11.73
N ASN A 227 14.40 9.72 10.77
CA ASN A 227 12.96 9.79 10.47
C ASN A 227 12.40 8.39 10.20
N TYR A 228 12.51 7.51 11.16
CA TYR A 228 12.25 6.07 11.04
C TYR A 228 10.79 5.69 10.71
N ALA A 229 9.86 6.61 10.73
CA ALA A 229 8.50 6.40 10.23
C ALA A 229 8.41 6.33 8.69
N HIS A 230 9.56 6.34 8.02
CA HIS A 230 9.69 6.32 6.58
C HIS A 230 10.67 5.25 6.11
N LEU A 231 10.53 4.86 4.83
CA LEU A 231 11.30 3.80 4.20
C LEU A 231 12.53 4.33 3.48
N GLY A 232 13.57 3.51 3.48
CA GLY A 232 14.78 3.71 2.71
C GLY A 232 15.73 4.74 3.30
N ASN A 233 16.95 4.70 2.78
CA ASN A 233 17.94 5.73 3.01
C ASN A 233 18.44 6.21 1.67
N SER A 234 18.50 7.52 1.48
CA SER A 234 19.19 8.11 0.35
C SER A 234 20.61 8.47 0.71
N GLY A 235 21.46 8.60 -0.30
CA GLY A 235 22.77 9.18 -0.18
C GLY A 235 23.81 8.30 0.49
N SER A 236 24.58 8.85 1.42
CA SER A 236 25.82 8.28 1.95
C SER A 236 25.65 7.17 2.99
N ARG A 237 24.42 6.90 3.45
CA ARG A 237 24.16 5.85 4.44
C ARG A 237 23.70 4.59 3.74
N GLY A 238 24.50 3.53 3.84
CA GLY A 238 24.21 2.25 3.22
C GLY A 238 22.78 1.74 3.52
N GLY A 239 22.10 1.31 2.49
CA GLY A 239 20.73 0.82 2.50
C GLY A 239 20.15 0.94 1.10
N ALA A 240 19.01 0.30 0.85
CA ALA A 240 18.34 0.44 -0.43
C ALA A 240 17.70 1.82 -0.53
N ASP A 241 17.88 2.41 -1.69
CA ASP A 241 17.14 3.58 -2.10
C ASP A 241 15.68 3.15 -2.38
N LEU A 242 14.76 3.59 -1.51
CA LEU A 242 13.32 3.37 -1.66
C LEU A 242 12.59 4.68 -2.03
N ILE A 243 13.28 5.62 -2.68
CA ILE A 243 12.68 6.89 -3.15
C ILE A 243 11.44 6.68 -4.02
N PRO A 244 11.32 5.63 -4.87
CA PRO A 244 10.08 5.37 -5.62
C PRO A 244 8.90 4.90 -4.76
N ASP A 245 9.14 4.52 -3.50
CA ASP A 245 8.09 4.07 -2.58
C ASP A 245 7.29 5.25 -2.03
N LEU A 246 5.98 5.04 -1.78
CA LEU A 246 5.11 6.09 -1.25
C LEU A 246 5.60 6.58 0.11
N MET A 247 6.00 5.66 1.00
CA MET A 247 6.41 6.00 2.36
C MET A 247 7.91 6.34 2.47
N ASN A 248 8.58 6.77 1.38
CA ASN A 248 9.94 7.26 1.43
C ASN A 248 10.05 8.54 2.28
N GLY A 249 11.18 8.74 2.98
CA GLY A 249 11.40 9.90 3.86
C GLY A 249 12.22 11.03 3.25
N GLU A 250 12.45 11.02 1.95
CA GLU A 250 13.39 11.95 1.31
C GLU A 250 12.68 12.99 0.45
N VAL A 251 11.93 12.57 -0.58
CA VAL A 251 11.35 13.50 -1.54
C VAL A 251 10.20 12.89 -2.33
N PHE A 252 9.23 13.73 -2.67
CA PHE A 252 8.32 13.48 -3.78
C PHE A 252 8.76 14.31 -4.97
N TYR A 253 9.14 13.64 -6.05
CA TYR A 253 9.54 14.32 -7.28
C TYR A 253 8.33 14.97 -7.96
N ARG A 254 8.52 16.21 -8.39
CA ARG A 254 7.54 16.92 -9.21
C ARG A 254 7.30 16.17 -10.51
N GLY A 255 6.11 16.27 -11.06
CA GLY A 255 5.73 15.54 -12.27
C GLY A 255 5.52 14.03 -12.07
N SER A 256 5.66 13.53 -10.85
CA SER A 256 5.58 12.11 -10.52
C SER A 256 4.39 11.79 -9.64
N ARG A 257 3.88 10.55 -9.78
CA ARG A 257 2.87 9.96 -8.87
C ARG A 257 3.50 8.88 -8.02
N TYR A 258 3.06 8.82 -6.79
CA TYR A 258 3.40 7.74 -5.86
C TYR A 258 2.12 6.98 -5.53
N GLU A 259 2.21 5.68 -5.48
CA GLU A 259 1.09 4.77 -5.24
C GLU A 259 1.38 3.94 -4.00
N VAL A 260 0.32 3.47 -3.34
CA VAL A 260 0.46 2.51 -2.24
C VAL A 260 1.15 1.26 -2.77
N SER A 261 2.32 0.96 -2.24
CA SER A 261 3.12 -0.19 -2.64
C SER A 261 2.69 -1.46 -1.90
N ALA A 262 3.07 -2.62 -2.44
CA ALA A 262 2.88 -3.88 -1.73
C ALA A 262 3.68 -3.91 -0.40
N LEU A 263 4.80 -3.19 -0.33
CA LEU A 263 5.61 -3.08 0.88
C LEU A 263 4.92 -2.24 1.96
N ASP A 264 4.30 -1.12 1.57
CA ASP A 264 3.48 -0.32 2.48
C ASP A 264 2.35 -1.15 3.10
N VAL A 265 1.63 -1.90 2.24
CA VAL A 265 0.54 -2.78 2.69
C VAL A 265 1.06 -3.88 3.63
N ALA A 266 2.20 -4.50 3.32
CA ALA A 266 2.79 -5.54 4.16
C ALA A 266 3.19 -5.00 5.54
N ILE A 267 3.74 -3.79 5.61
CA ILE A 267 4.08 -3.11 6.88
C ILE A 267 2.81 -2.84 7.68
N LEU A 268 1.75 -2.30 7.08
CA LEU A 268 0.47 -2.12 7.77
C LEU A 268 -0.14 -3.44 8.24
N GLY A 269 0.04 -4.53 7.49
CA GLY A 269 -0.34 -5.88 7.91
C GLY A 269 0.44 -6.35 9.15
N ASP A 270 1.74 -6.09 9.20
CA ASP A 270 2.58 -6.45 10.36
C ASP A 270 2.23 -5.62 11.61
N VAL A 271 1.82 -4.38 11.46
CA VAL A 271 1.38 -3.55 12.59
C VAL A 271 -0.05 -3.83 13.06
N GLY A 272 -0.78 -4.73 12.36
CA GLY A 272 -2.05 -5.28 12.85
C GLY A 272 -3.28 -4.96 12.01
N LEU A 273 -3.18 -4.17 10.96
CA LEU A 273 -4.32 -3.94 10.06
C LEU A 273 -4.67 -5.22 9.27
N PRO A 274 -5.95 -5.51 9.05
CA PRO A 274 -6.39 -6.67 8.29
C PRO A 274 -6.17 -6.43 6.78
N VAL A 275 -4.93 -6.60 6.31
CA VAL A 275 -4.61 -6.42 4.89
C VAL A 275 -5.08 -7.59 4.04
N LEU A 276 -5.50 -7.31 2.81
CA LEU A 276 -5.74 -8.35 1.82
C LEU A 276 -4.41 -9.07 1.58
N ALA A 277 -4.43 -10.40 1.71
CA ALA A 277 -3.25 -11.18 1.37
C ALA A 277 -2.81 -10.81 -0.05
N ALA A 278 -1.53 -10.49 -0.21
CA ALA A 278 -0.96 -10.35 -1.54
C ALA A 278 -1.29 -11.66 -2.27
N VAL A 279 -2.24 -11.61 -3.22
CA VAL A 279 -2.50 -12.75 -4.08
C VAL A 279 -1.21 -12.94 -4.87
N PRO A 280 -0.45 -14.04 -4.65
CA PRO A 280 0.67 -14.34 -5.52
C PRO A 280 0.08 -14.30 -6.93
N GLU A 281 0.58 -13.46 -7.79
CA GLU A 281 0.06 -13.39 -9.17
C GLU A 281 -0.08 -14.83 -9.64
N PRO A 282 -1.31 -15.30 -9.96
CA PRO A 282 -1.52 -16.67 -10.39
C PRO A 282 -0.58 -16.81 -11.56
N GLY A 283 0.51 -17.59 -11.36
CA GLY A 283 1.72 -17.51 -12.15
C GLY A 283 1.43 -17.28 -13.60
N SER A 284 1.38 -16.03 -14.03
CA SER A 284 1.29 -15.65 -15.45
C SER A 284 2.35 -16.41 -16.22
N ALA A 285 3.50 -16.67 -15.58
CA ALA A 285 4.51 -17.58 -16.05
C ALA A 285 4.02 -19.04 -16.12
N ALA A 286 3.27 -19.53 -15.11
CA ALA A 286 2.76 -20.91 -15.12
C ALA A 286 1.62 -21.07 -16.14
N LEU A 287 0.76 -20.08 -16.29
CA LEU A 287 -0.29 -20.03 -17.32
C LEU A 287 0.31 -19.89 -18.72
N LEU A 288 1.36 -19.07 -18.88
CA LEU A 288 2.12 -18.94 -20.13
C LEU A 288 2.82 -20.26 -20.47
N LEU A 289 3.47 -20.91 -19.51
CA LEU A 289 4.12 -22.21 -19.71
C LEU A 289 3.10 -23.32 -19.98
N ALA A 290 1.96 -23.33 -19.29
CA ALA A 290 0.86 -24.25 -19.56
C ALA A 290 0.25 -24.00 -20.96
N GLY A 291 0.03 -22.75 -21.34
CA GLY A 291 -0.45 -22.34 -22.66
C GLY A 291 0.54 -22.72 -23.76
N LEU A 292 1.83 -22.46 -23.57
CA LEU A 292 2.89 -22.91 -24.49
C LEU A 292 2.96 -24.44 -24.57
N GLY A 293 2.83 -25.17 -23.46
CA GLY A 293 2.77 -26.63 -23.42
C GLY A 293 1.62 -27.19 -24.25
N VAL A 294 0.43 -26.60 -24.17
CA VAL A 294 -0.74 -26.97 -24.98
C VAL A 294 -0.49 -26.71 -26.47
N VAL A 295 0.09 -25.56 -26.83
CA VAL A 295 0.43 -25.21 -28.21
C VAL A 295 1.47 -26.17 -28.78
N PHE A 296 2.51 -26.53 -28.02
CA PHE A 296 3.52 -27.50 -28.42
C PHE A 296 2.94 -28.91 -28.59
N ALA A 297 2.06 -29.34 -27.68
CA ALA A 297 1.38 -30.63 -27.77
C ALA A 297 0.44 -30.68 -28.99
N ALA A 298 -0.28 -29.62 -29.29
CA ALA A 298 -1.14 -29.52 -30.47
C ALA A 298 -0.32 -29.52 -31.79
N ARG A 299 0.84 -28.85 -31.82
CA ARG A 299 1.75 -28.89 -32.99
C ARG A 299 2.36 -30.27 -33.22
N ARG A 300 2.74 -31.01 -32.16
CA ARG A 300 3.24 -32.37 -32.28
C ARG A 300 2.20 -33.36 -32.80
N ARG A 301 0.91 -33.14 -32.53
CA ARG A 301 -0.19 -33.99 -33.07
C ARG A 301 -0.50 -33.72 -34.53
N ARG A 302 -0.06 -32.60 -35.12
CA ARG A 302 -0.09 -32.31 -36.54
C ARG A 302 1.25 -32.78 -37.16
N GLY A 303 1.53 -34.10 -37.11
CA GLY A 303 2.70 -34.68 -37.74
C GLY A 303 2.70 -34.47 -39.27
N PRO A 304 3.84 -34.62 -39.95
CA PRO A 304 3.98 -34.39 -41.37
C PRO A 304 3.23 -35.48 -42.16
N GLY A 305 1.94 -35.23 -42.36
CA GLY A 305 1.13 -36.02 -43.28
C GLY A 305 0.83 -35.18 -44.50
N LEU A 306 1.22 -35.65 -45.67
CA LEU A 306 0.93 -35.15 -47.02
C LEU A 306 2.02 -34.33 -47.74
N GLU A 307 3.20 -34.91 -47.92
CA GLU A 307 3.98 -34.62 -49.10
C GLU A 307 4.53 -35.92 -49.72
N LEU A 308 3.65 -36.77 -50.19
CA LEU A 308 4.01 -37.96 -50.99
C LEU A 308 2.94 -38.32 -52.03
N ILE A 309 2.39 -37.32 -52.74
CA ILE A 309 1.64 -37.58 -53.98
C ILE A 309 1.91 -36.42 -54.96
N SER A 310 3.11 -36.35 -55.51
CA SER A 310 3.36 -35.55 -56.73
C SER A 310 4.65 -35.90 -57.46
N ALA A 311 5.06 -37.18 -57.44
CA ALA A 311 6.24 -37.60 -58.18
C ALA A 311 5.96 -38.80 -59.11
N ALA A 312 4.72 -39.05 -59.52
CA ALA A 312 4.37 -40.13 -60.42
C ALA A 312 3.48 -39.69 -61.57
N ARG A 313 3.87 -38.61 -62.28
CA ARG A 313 3.27 -38.24 -63.57
C ARG A 313 4.24 -37.41 -64.39
N LYS A 314 5.41 -37.95 -64.75
CA LYS A 314 6.24 -37.53 -65.91
C LYS A 314 7.10 -38.67 -66.32
N ALA A 315 6.50 -39.69 -66.94
CA ALA A 315 7.15 -40.67 -67.81
C ALA A 315 6.04 -41.37 -68.64
N GLU A 316 5.59 -40.70 -69.67
CA GLU A 316 5.09 -41.17 -70.95
C GLU A 316 5.11 -40.01 -71.93
#